data_e2875b262e19ab3f3d3bfbea3a2d72de
#
_entry.id   e2875b262e19ab3f3d3bfbea3a2d72de
#
_cell.length_a   1.000
_cell.length_b   1.000
_cell.length_c   1.000
_cell.angle_alpha   90.00
_cell.angle_beta   90.00
_cell.angle_gamma   90.00
#
_symmetry.space_group_name_H-M   'P 1'
#
loop_
_entity.id
_entity.type
_entity.pdbx_description
1 polymer ?
#
loop_
_entity_poly.entity_id
_entity_poly.type
_entity_poly.pdbx_seq_one_letter_code
_entity_poly.pdbx_strand_id
1 'polypeptide(L)'
;RAHERPSGAFSFVRDGARLVKEVSATDGRQTEKGCLTINIAYNMDCVEAMRKMPDKAFDLAIVDPPYGINRFKNGETSRLRKYGQLKTVNDNRPDKWWVCELQRTSKNQIVFGYNHLSDILPPTPEFVFWYKHQPVDTYADGELIYTSFTKVAKCFDYPYFGTCGADQIRIHPTQKPVALYEWLLRNYAKPGDRILDTHLGSGSSRIAAYNLGFDFVGYEIDKDYFKAQEQRFKAHTAQIRLFETEPQQYQQE
;
A
#
# COMPACT_ATOMS: atom_id res chain seq x y z
N ARG A 1 3.64 12.57 42.87
CA ARG A 1 2.82 11.42 42.41
C ARG A 1 3.31 11.07 41.02
N ALA A 2 3.98 9.91 40.92
CA ALA A 2 4.53 9.35 39.68
C ALA A 2 3.39 8.81 38.81
N HIS A 3 3.35 9.19 37.53
CA HIS A 3 2.51 8.55 36.53
C HIS A 3 3.28 7.36 35.95
N GLU A 4 2.77 6.18 36.21
CA GLU A 4 3.21 4.92 35.61
C GLU A 4 2.93 4.94 34.10
N ARG A 5 3.98 4.64 33.32
CA ARG A 5 3.89 4.36 31.88
C ARG A 5 3.55 2.87 31.70
N PRO A 6 2.65 2.48 30.80
CA PRO A 6 2.47 1.09 30.49
C PRO A 6 3.68 0.59 29.71
N SER A 7 4.37 -0.39 30.27
CA SER A 7 5.51 -1.10 29.70
C SER A 7 5.02 -2.10 28.65
N GLY A 8 5.05 -1.69 27.40
CA GLY A 8 5.01 -2.59 26.24
C GLY A 8 6.40 -2.62 25.62
N ALA A 9 7.30 -3.45 26.18
CA ALA A 9 8.64 -3.58 25.65
C ALA A 9 8.63 -4.38 24.36
N PHE A 10 8.83 -3.70 23.21
CA PHE A 10 9.22 -4.34 21.98
C PHE A 10 10.72 -4.61 22.03
N SER A 11 11.13 -5.83 22.33
CA SER A 11 12.52 -6.24 22.22
C SER A 11 12.79 -6.71 20.79
N PHE A 12 13.59 -5.92 20.05
CA PHE A 12 14.20 -6.38 18.82
C PHE A 12 15.40 -7.25 19.16
N VAL A 13 15.32 -8.55 18.92
CA VAL A 13 16.48 -9.44 19.02
C VAL A 13 17.26 -9.33 17.72
N ARG A 14 18.55 -8.98 17.84
CA ARG A 14 19.55 -9.09 16.77
C ARG A 14 19.85 -10.56 16.55
N ASP A 15 19.21 -11.13 15.55
CA ASP A 15 19.73 -12.30 14.82
C ASP A 15 19.05 -12.30 13.44
N GLY A 16 19.87 -12.52 12.41
CA GLY A 16 19.51 -12.36 11.00
C GLY A 16 18.58 -13.44 10.48
N ALA A 17 17.43 -13.61 11.09
CA ALA A 17 16.29 -14.36 10.56
C ALA A 17 15.14 -14.31 11.59
N ARG A 18 13.95 -13.88 11.14
CA ARG A 18 12.67 -13.98 11.83
C ARG A 18 12.38 -13.01 12.96
N LEU A 19 11.63 -11.96 12.62
CA LEU A 19 10.66 -11.36 13.53
C LEU A 19 9.53 -12.38 13.77
N VAL A 20 9.66 -13.18 14.83
CA VAL A 20 8.57 -14.03 15.32
C VAL A 20 8.23 -13.53 16.71
N LYS A 21 7.07 -12.91 16.90
CA LYS A 21 6.32 -13.02 18.16
C LYS A 21 4.85 -12.75 17.94
N GLU A 22 4.11 -13.75 18.27
CA GLU A 22 2.71 -13.82 18.73
C GLU A 22 1.79 -12.72 18.19
N VAL A 23 1.33 -12.93 16.97
CA VAL A 23 0.11 -12.35 16.45
C VAL A 23 -0.80 -13.53 16.10
N SER A 24 -1.94 -13.59 16.75
CA SER A 24 -2.98 -14.56 16.42
C SER A 24 -3.36 -14.42 14.94
N ALA A 25 -3.31 -15.53 14.20
CA ALA A 25 -3.71 -15.72 12.82
C ALA A 25 -2.84 -14.95 11.78
N THR A 26 -1.71 -15.52 11.43
CA THR A 26 -0.98 -15.21 10.20
C THR A 26 -1.75 -15.72 8.99
N ASP A 27 -2.26 -14.80 8.18
CA ASP A 27 -2.84 -15.12 6.88
C ASP A 27 -1.75 -15.06 5.81
N GLY A 28 -0.80 -16.00 5.88
CA GLY A 28 0.32 -16.11 4.94
C GLY A 28 0.05 -17.19 3.89
N ARG A 29 0.37 -16.88 2.63
CA ARG A 29 0.37 -17.85 1.53
C ARG A 29 1.66 -18.68 1.57
N GLN A 30 1.59 -19.99 1.33
CA GLN A 30 2.78 -20.79 1.10
C GLN A 30 3.36 -20.47 -0.28
N THR A 31 4.64 -20.12 -0.33
CA THR A 31 5.39 -20.07 -1.60
C THR A 31 5.75 -21.49 -2.04
N GLU A 32 6.10 -21.68 -3.31
CA GLU A 32 6.54 -22.99 -3.85
C GLU A 32 7.70 -23.64 -3.08
N LYS A 33 8.35 -22.90 -2.16
CA LYS A 33 9.41 -23.37 -1.27
C LYS A 33 8.94 -23.65 0.16
N GLY A 34 7.64 -23.67 0.42
CA GLY A 34 7.09 -23.95 1.77
C GLY A 34 7.34 -22.86 2.80
N CYS A 35 7.78 -21.64 2.43
CA CYS A 35 7.95 -20.52 3.32
C CYS A 35 6.65 -19.71 3.37
N LEU A 36 6.15 -19.43 4.58
CA LEU A 36 5.02 -18.53 4.80
C LEU A 36 5.45 -17.08 4.59
N THR A 37 4.81 -16.36 3.67
CA THR A 37 5.03 -14.92 3.53
C THR A 37 4.37 -14.16 4.67
N ILE A 38 5.04 -13.09 5.14
CA ILE A 38 4.50 -12.18 6.14
C ILE A 38 3.61 -11.16 5.42
N ASN A 39 2.36 -11.02 5.82
CA ASN A 39 1.46 -10.00 5.29
C ASN A 39 0.66 -9.38 6.45
N ILE A 40 1.18 -8.29 7.00
CA ILE A 40 0.69 -7.68 8.24
C ILE A 40 0.34 -6.21 8.01
N ALA A 41 -0.77 -5.76 8.61
CA ALA A 41 -1.14 -4.36 8.69
C ALA A 41 -1.29 -3.93 10.16
N TYR A 42 -0.93 -2.67 10.44
CA TYR A 42 -1.02 -2.08 11.78
C TYR A 42 -1.88 -0.81 11.76
N ASN A 43 -2.79 -0.69 12.75
CA ASN A 43 -3.49 0.56 12.98
C ASN A 43 -2.66 1.47 13.88
N MET A 44 -1.77 2.24 13.29
CA MET A 44 -0.91 3.18 14.01
C MET A 44 -0.34 4.25 13.07
N ASP A 45 0.24 5.29 13.65
CA ASP A 45 0.97 6.31 12.92
C ASP A 45 2.26 5.73 12.31
N CYS A 46 2.42 5.88 10.99
CA CYS A 46 3.60 5.40 10.28
C CYS A 46 4.89 6.09 10.72
N VAL A 47 4.82 7.35 11.17
CA VAL A 47 5.97 8.12 11.67
C VAL A 47 6.51 7.49 12.95
N GLU A 48 5.63 7.14 13.89
CA GLU A 48 6.02 6.42 15.11
C GLU A 48 6.61 5.04 14.80
N ALA A 49 6.04 4.36 13.80
CA ALA A 49 6.53 3.07 13.37
C ALA A 49 7.93 3.20 12.75
N MET A 50 8.12 4.09 11.77
CA MET A 50 9.41 4.27 11.08
C MET A 50 10.54 4.63 12.03
N ARG A 51 10.30 5.46 13.05
CA ARG A 51 11.32 5.80 14.08
C ARG A 51 11.91 4.59 14.78
N LYS A 52 11.17 3.49 14.86
CA LYS A 52 11.57 2.25 15.53
C LYS A 52 12.16 1.22 14.57
N MET A 53 12.08 1.45 13.27
CA MET A 53 12.58 0.54 12.25
C MET A 53 14.08 0.69 12.08
N PRO A 54 14.81 -0.40 11.89
CA PRO A 54 16.21 -0.37 11.46
C PRO A 54 16.35 0.28 10.08
N ASP A 55 17.55 0.78 9.79
CA ASP A 55 17.89 1.27 8.46
C ASP A 55 17.77 0.14 7.44
N LYS A 56 17.18 0.48 6.27
CA LYS A 56 16.98 -0.46 5.16
C LYS A 56 16.29 -1.77 5.56
N ALA A 57 15.37 -1.69 6.52
CA ALA A 57 14.55 -2.83 6.95
C ALA A 57 13.67 -3.41 5.83
N PHE A 58 13.38 -2.61 4.81
CA PHE A 58 12.57 -2.98 3.64
C PHE A 58 13.34 -2.80 2.34
N ASP A 59 13.05 -3.63 1.35
CA ASP A 59 13.69 -3.56 0.04
C ASP A 59 13.02 -2.51 -0.84
N LEU A 60 11.69 -2.38 -0.73
CA LEU A 60 10.90 -1.42 -1.47
C LEU A 60 9.78 -0.84 -0.61
N ALA A 61 9.65 0.48 -0.58
CA ALA A 61 8.45 1.16 -0.10
C ALA A 61 7.58 1.57 -1.29
N ILE A 62 6.27 1.27 -1.25
CA ILE A 62 5.28 1.73 -2.23
C ILE A 62 4.19 2.46 -1.46
N VAL A 63 4.12 3.78 -1.60
CA VAL A 63 3.33 4.62 -0.71
C VAL A 63 2.49 5.65 -1.47
N ASP A 64 1.26 5.88 -0.99
CA ASP A 64 0.32 6.87 -1.50
C ASP A 64 -0.05 7.87 -0.39
N PRO A 65 0.84 8.82 -0.06
CA PRO A 65 0.61 9.76 1.03
C PRO A 65 -0.45 10.82 0.63
N PRO A 66 -1.02 11.55 1.60
CA PRO A 66 -1.87 12.69 1.29
C PRO A 66 -1.09 13.79 0.56
N TYR A 67 -1.74 14.46 -0.41
CA TYR A 67 -1.08 15.45 -1.28
C TYR A 67 -1.25 16.90 -0.81
N GLY A 68 -2.12 17.18 0.16
CA GLY A 68 -2.40 18.53 0.65
C GLY A 68 -3.23 19.37 -0.32
N ILE A 69 -3.94 18.76 -1.26
CA ILE A 69 -4.70 19.47 -2.30
C ILE A 69 -6.12 19.86 -1.88
N ASN A 70 -6.47 19.62 -0.62
CA ASN A 70 -7.75 19.99 -0.01
C ASN A 70 -9.01 19.49 -0.75
N ARG A 71 -8.88 18.45 -1.56
CA ARG A 71 -9.92 17.94 -2.44
C ARG A 71 -11.21 17.53 -1.71
N PHE A 72 -11.11 17.26 -0.42
CA PHE A 72 -12.18 16.73 0.42
C PHE A 72 -12.60 17.67 1.56
N LYS A 73 -12.04 18.88 1.65
CA LYS A 73 -12.34 19.83 2.77
C LYS A 73 -13.81 20.26 2.85
N ASN A 74 -14.52 20.27 1.74
CA ASN A 74 -15.89 20.78 1.71
C ASN A 74 -16.98 19.71 1.83
N GLY A 75 -16.64 18.47 2.20
CA GLY A 75 -17.63 17.40 2.51
C GLY A 75 -18.59 17.00 1.36
N GLU A 76 -18.55 17.71 0.25
CA GLU A 76 -19.57 17.67 -0.80
C GLU A 76 -19.02 17.28 -2.17
N THR A 77 -18.28 16.20 -2.25
CA THR A 77 -18.19 15.61 -3.57
C THR A 77 -19.39 14.69 -3.76
N SER A 78 -20.21 14.98 -4.77
CA SER A 78 -21.32 14.12 -5.24
C SER A 78 -20.87 12.65 -5.44
N ARG A 79 -19.57 12.41 -5.59
CA ARG A 79 -18.94 11.11 -5.65
C ARG A 79 -18.93 10.36 -4.31
N LEU A 80 -18.67 11.04 -3.18
CA LEU A 80 -18.72 10.39 -1.85
C LEU A 80 -20.12 9.88 -1.54
N ARG A 81 -21.17 10.62 -1.95
CA ARG A 81 -22.58 10.19 -1.81
C ARG A 81 -22.91 8.98 -2.69
N LYS A 82 -22.32 8.88 -3.89
CA LYS A 82 -22.58 7.77 -4.82
C LYS A 82 -21.99 6.44 -4.37
N TYR A 83 -20.91 6.45 -3.59
CA TYR A 83 -20.21 5.25 -3.12
C TYR A 83 -20.43 4.94 -1.64
N GLY A 84 -21.50 5.46 -1.04
CA GLY A 84 -21.75 5.35 0.38
C GLY A 84 -21.11 6.48 1.18
N GLN A 85 -21.28 6.45 2.49
CA GLN A 85 -20.75 7.47 3.41
C GLN A 85 -19.24 7.28 3.64
N LEU A 86 -18.44 7.53 2.59
CA LEU A 86 -16.99 7.56 2.76
C LEU A 86 -16.62 8.78 3.61
N LYS A 87 -15.94 8.52 4.70
CA LYS A 87 -15.40 9.52 5.59
C LYS A 87 -14.38 10.40 4.85
N THR A 88 -14.29 11.68 5.22
CA THR A 88 -13.19 12.53 4.73
C THR A 88 -11.86 12.01 5.25
N VAL A 89 -10.85 11.99 4.38
CA VAL A 89 -9.48 11.63 4.78
C VAL A 89 -8.72 12.86 5.26
N ASN A 90 -7.79 12.65 6.17
CA ASN A 90 -6.80 13.65 6.51
C ASN A 90 -5.90 13.88 5.27
N ASP A 91 -5.92 15.10 4.72
CA ASP A 91 -5.13 15.49 3.55
C ASP A 91 -3.90 16.33 3.97
N ASN A 92 -3.34 16.09 5.15
CA ASN A 92 -2.12 16.74 5.59
C ASN A 92 -0.94 16.16 4.83
N ARG A 93 -0.35 17.00 3.99
CA ARG A 93 0.82 16.66 3.19
C ARG A 93 2.02 16.31 4.09
N PRO A 94 2.79 15.24 3.78
CA PRO A 94 4.01 14.92 4.50
C PRO A 94 5.09 16.00 4.28
N ASP A 95 6.02 16.06 5.21
CA ASP A 95 7.17 16.96 5.17
C ASP A 95 8.46 16.25 4.68
N LYS A 96 9.56 17.00 4.59
CA LYS A 96 10.88 16.45 4.22
C LYS A 96 11.38 15.40 5.21
N TRP A 97 11.03 15.51 6.48
CA TRP A 97 11.43 14.52 7.48
C TRP A 97 10.84 13.14 7.18
N TRP A 98 9.57 13.08 6.79
CA TRP A 98 8.93 11.83 6.37
C TRP A 98 9.65 11.19 5.18
N VAL A 99 10.08 11.99 4.19
CA VAL A 99 10.86 11.49 3.05
C VAL A 99 12.20 10.90 3.52
N CYS A 100 12.91 11.58 4.43
CA CYS A 100 14.16 11.09 5.00
C CYS A 100 13.97 9.74 5.73
N GLU A 101 12.91 9.62 6.52
CA GLU A 101 12.60 8.38 7.23
C GLU A 101 12.20 7.24 6.26
N LEU A 102 11.43 7.55 5.22
CA LEU A 102 11.09 6.59 4.18
C LEU A 102 12.35 6.08 3.46
N GLN A 103 13.27 6.98 3.12
CA GLN A 103 14.57 6.66 2.52
C GLN A 103 15.48 5.90 3.49
N ARG A 104 15.44 6.20 4.79
CA ARG A 104 16.21 5.48 5.80
C ARG A 104 15.73 4.04 5.97
N THR A 105 14.42 3.85 6.06
CA THR A 105 13.81 2.53 6.37
C THR A 105 13.71 1.60 5.16
N SER A 106 13.76 2.12 3.93
CA SER A 106 13.67 1.32 2.71
C SER A 106 14.86 1.55 1.76
N LYS A 107 15.24 0.52 0.98
CA LYS A 107 16.31 0.63 -0.02
C LYS A 107 15.87 1.45 -1.22
N ASN A 108 14.64 1.18 -1.72
CA ASN A 108 14.03 1.87 -2.84
C ASN A 108 12.65 2.40 -2.48
N GLN A 109 12.18 3.43 -3.17
CA GLN A 109 10.91 4.09 -2.92
C GLN A 109 10.13 4.28 -4.23
N ILE A 110 8.83 4.06 -4.16
CA ILE A 110 7.83 4.44 -5.15
C ILE A 110 6.78 5.28 -4.41
N VAL A 111 6.59 6.54 -4.82
CA VAL A 111 5.71 7.49 -4.14
C VAL A 111 4.72 8.09 -5.13
N PHE A 112 3.44 7.91 -4.87
CA PHE A 112 2.38 8.48 -5.69
C PHE A 112 2.29 10.00 -5.51
N GLY A 113 1.74 10.67 -6.53
CA GLY A 113 1.53 12.12 -6.48
C GLY A 113 2.80 12.94 -6.63
N TYR A 114 3.78 12.49 -7.40
CA TYR A 114 5.05 13.18 -7.59
C TYR A 114 4.88 14.65 -8.00
N ASN A 115 3.90 14.97 -8.84
CA ASN A 115 3.58 16.33 -9.24
C ASN A 115 3.14 17.25 -8.08
N HIS A 116 2.70 16.71 -6.95
CA HIS A 116 2.33 17.46 -5.75
C HIS A 116 3.42 17.46 -4.67
N LEU A 117 4.43 16.59 -4.80
CA LEU A 117 5.46 16.34 -3.80
C LEU A 117 6.88 16.59 -4.34
N SER A 118 7.00 17.16 -5.55
CA SER A 118 8.28 17.36 -6.23
C SER A 118 9.24 18.35 -5.53
N ASP A 119 8.74 19.15 -4.60
CA ASP A 119 9.54 20.06 -3.76
C ASP A 119 10.18 19.39 -2.56
N ILE A 120 9.70 18.18 -2.17
CA ILE A 120 10.25 17.40 -1.06
C ILE A 120 10.90 16.08 -1.52
N LEU A 121 10.49 15.53 -2.66
CA LEU A 121 11.09 14.34 -3.26
C LEU A 121 12.29 14.72 -4.13
N PRO A 122 13.35 13.89 -4.19
CA PRO A 122 14.47 14.15 -5.09
C PRO A 122 14.04 14.16 -6.56
N PRO A 123 14.80 14.84 -7.45
CA PRO A 123 14.66 14.65 -8.89
C PRO A 123 14.90 13.19 -9.28
N THR A 124 14.15 12.68 -10.25
CA THR A 124 14.33 11.33 -10.76
C THR A 124 14.25 11.28 -12.29
N PRO A 125 15.14 10.53 -12.96
CA PRO A 125 15.01 10.26 -14.39
C PRO A 125 13.97 9.17 -14.69
N GLU A 126 13.64 8.34 -13.70
CA GLU A 126 12.71 7.23 -13.82
C GLU A 126 11.46 7.49 -12.99
N PHE A 127 10.42 7.97 -13.64
CA PHE A 127 9.09 8.10 -13.07
C PHE A 127 8.09 7.21 -13.81
N VAL A 128 6.93 6.96 -13.21
CA VAL A 128 5.83 6.28 -13.89
C VAL A 128 4.70 7.28 -14.11
N PHE A 129 4.21 7.36 -15.35
CA PHE A 129 2.99 8.06 -15.67
C PHE A 129 1.86 7.04 -15.73
N TRP A 130 0.89 7.14 -14.82
CA TRP A 130 -0.33 6.36 -14.88
C TRP A 130 -1.37 7.10 -15.71
N TYR A 131 -1.57 6.68 -16.96
CA TYR A 131 -2.59 7.22 -17.83
C TYR A 131 -3.95 6.58 -17.51
N LYS A 132 -4.94 7.41 -17.16
CA LYS A 132 -6.24 6.98 -16.61
C LYS A 132 -7.37 6.98 -17.63
N HIS A 133 -7.17 7.47 -18.85
CA HIS A 133 -8.19 7.64 -19.89
C HIS A 133 -9.40 8.46 -19.40
N GLN A 134 -9.16 9.57 -18.72
CA GLN A 134 -10.24 10.41 -18.20
C GLN A 134 -11.03 11.03 -19.36
N PRO A 135 -12.37 10.82 -19.45
CA PRO A 135 -13.20 11.35 -20.52
C PRO A 135 -13.64 12.80 -20.29
N VAL A 136 -13.18 13.44 -19.21
CA VAL A 136 -13.62 14.78 -18.79
C VAL A 136 -12.40 15.68 -18.65
N ASP A 137 -12.30 16.71 -19.46
CA ASP A 137 -11.16 17.63 -19.57
C ASP A 137 -10.80 18.38 -18.28
N THR A 138 -11.73 18.46 -17.32
CA THR A 138 -11.46 19.09 -16.01
C THR A 138 -10.72 18.18 -15.02
N TYR A 139 -10.47 16.93 -15.37
CA TYR A 139 -9.69 16.00 -14.58
C TYR A 139 -8.35 15.71 -15.24
N ALA A 140 -7.32 15.49 -14.44
CA ALA A 140 -6.02 15.12 -14.97
C ALA A 140 -6.08 13.78 -15.71
N ASP A 141 -5.46 13.72 -16.89
CA ASP A 141 -5.36 12.51 -17.73
C ASP A 141 -4.70 11.36 -17.01
N GLY A 142 -3.82 11.66 -16.07
CA GLY A 142 -3.06 10.67 -15.34
C GLY A 142 -2.48 11.20 -14.04
N GLU A 143 -1.59 10.42 -13.49
CA GLU A 143 -0.90 10.69 -12.22
C GLU A 143 0.58 10.35 -12.36
N LEU A 144 1.45 11.23 -11.85
CA LEU A 144 2.88 10.99 -11.80
C LEU A 144 3.23 10.23 -10.51
N ILE A 145 4.07 9.21 -10.67
CA ILE A 145 4.56 8.39 -9.58
C ILE A 145 6.08 8.50 -9.57
N TYR A 146 6.63 8.97 -8.46
CA TYR A 146 8.07 9.02 -8.22
C TYR A 146 8.62 7.61 -8.07
N THR A 147 9.82 7.38 -8.59
CA THR A 147 10.65 6.22 -8.24
C THR A 147 12.07 6.64 -7.88
N SER A 148 12.71 5.93 -6.97
CA SER A 148 14.13 6.11 -6.64
C SER A 148 15.08 5.36 -7.58
N PHE A 149 14.54 4.70 -8.58
CA PHE A 149 15.32 4.00 -9.60
C PHE A 149 15.86 4.97 -10.66
N THR A 150 16.82 4.52 -11.48
CA THR A 150 17.58 5.41 -12.37
C THR A 150 17.62 4.94 -13.83
N LYS A 151 16.61 4.17 -14.25
CA LYS A 151 16.49 3.71 -15.64
C LYS A 151 15.73 4.74 -16.49
N VAL A 152 14.67 4.31 -17.17
CA VAL A 152 13.84 5.15 -18.06
C VAL A 152 12.44 5.26 -17.51
N ALA A 153 11.80 6.39 -17.74
CA ALA A 153 10.40 6.61 -17.39
C ALA A 153 9.50 5.56 -18.07
N LYS A 154 8.44 5.17 -17.37
CA LYS A 154 7.46 4.18 -17.83
C LYS A 154 6.06 4.75 -17.84
N CYS A 155 5.21 4.18 -18.67
CA CYS A 155 3.77 4.46 -18.67
C CYS A 155 3.01 3.21 -18.23
N PHE A 156 2.06 3.39 -17.30
CA PHE A 156 1.05 2.40 -16.99
C PHE A 156 -0.27 2.87 -17.57
N ASP A 157 -0.68 2.21 -18.64
CA ASP A 157 -1.92 2.51 -19.36
C ASP A 157 -3.05 1.65 -18.79
N TYR A 158 -3.95 2.27 -18.01
CA TYR A 158 -5.03 1.55 -17.35
C TYR A 158 -6.21 2.50 -17.08
N PRO A 159 -7.34 2.31 -17.77
CA PRO A 159 -8.53 3.12 -17.58
C PRO A 159 -9.05 3.06 -16.14
N TYR A 160 -9.20 4.22 -15.50
CA TYR A 160 -9.66 4.29 -14.11
C TYR A 160 -10.45 5.56 -13.84
N PHE A 161 -11.72 5.56 -14.24
CA PHE A 161 -12.63 6.69 -14.04
C PHE A 161 -14.06 6.21 -13.76
N GLY A 162 -14.79 6.91 -12.92
CA GLY A 162 -16.15 6.51 -12.56
C GLY A 162 -16.19 5.08 -11.99
N THR A 163 -16.83 4.16 -12.72
CA THR A 163 -16.86 2.72 -12.44
C THR A 163 -15.89 1.93 -13.31
N CYS A 164 -15.27 2.54 -14.31
CA CYS A 164 -14.31 1.88 -15.19
C CYS A 164 -13.02 1.57 -14.45
N GLY A 165 -12.50 0.35 -14.62
CA GLY A 165 -11.30 -0.12 -13.94
C GLY A 165 -11.48 -0.34 -12.42
N ALA A 166 -12.68 -0.17 -11.90
CA ALA A 166 -12.98 -0.44 -10.50
C ALA A 166 -13.29 -1.93 -10.33
N ASP A 167 -12.31 -2.70 -9.90
CA ASP A 167 -12.47 -4.13 -9.68
C ASP A 167 -13.46 -4.46 -8.55
N GLN A 168 -13.80 -3.49 -7.71
CA GLN A 168 -14.54 -3.73 -6.47
C GLN A 168 -15.24 -2.47 -5.94
N ILE A 169 -16.08 -2.67 -4.93
CA ILE A 169 -16.64 -1.61 -4.11
C ILE A 169 -15.52 -0.74 -3.54
N ARG A 170 -15.58 0.58 -3.78
CA ARG A 170 -14.61 1.52 -3.21
C ARG A 170 -14.87 1.71 -1.72
N ILE A 171 -13.89 1.39 -0.91
CA ILE A 171 -13.91 1.57 0.55
C ILE A 171 -13.11 2.78 1.01
N HIS A 172 -12.34 3.41 0.10
CA HIS A 172 -11.52 4.59 0.37
C HIS A 172 -11.66 5.60 -0.78
N PRO A 173 -11.74 6.93 -0.50
CA PRO A 173 -12.00 7.93 -1.56
C PRO A 173 -10.90 8.02 -2.61
N THR A 174 -9.66 7.74 -2.24
CA THR A 174 -8.50 7.74 -3.15
C THR A 174 -8.04 6.34 -3.52
N GLN A 175 -8.88 5.32 -3.34
CA GLN A 175 -8.55 3.93 -3.65
C GLN A 175 -7.97 3.78 -5.06
N LYS A 176 -6.79 3.20 -5.15
CA LYS A 176 -6.14 2.84 -6.40
C LYS A 176 -6.40 1.37 -6.77
N PRO A 177 -6.34 1.00 -8.04
CA PRO A 177 -6.57 -0.39 -8.46
C PRO A 177 -5.44 -1.31 -7.99
N VAL A 178 -5.78 -2.55 -7.64
CA VAL A 178 -4.79 -3.59 -7.28
C VAL A 178 -3.83 -3.83 -8.44
N ALA A 179 -4.35 -3.83 -9.68
CA ALA A 179 -3.57 -4.04 -10.90
C ALA A 179 -2.38 -3.05 -11.04
N LEU A 180 -2.53 -1.79 -10.59
CA LEU A 180 -1.45 -0.81 -10.60
C LEU A 180 -0.32 -1.23 -9.64
N TYR A 181 -0.66 -1.65 -8.42
CA TYR A 181 0.34 -2.11 -7.46
C TYR A 181 1.01 -3.41 -7.92
N GLU A 182 0.27 -4.34 -8.51
CA GLU A 182 0.84 -5.56 -9.08
C GLU A 182 1.81 -5.24 -10.22
N TRP A 183 1.45 -4.30 -11.11
CA TRP A 183 2.33 -3.86 -12.17
C TRP A 183 3.62 -3.21 -11.62
N LEU A 184 3.51 -2.36 -10.59
CA LEU A 184 4.67 -1.77 -9.93
C LEU A 184 5.56 -2.84 -9.30
N LEU A 185 4.99 -3.80 -8.56
CA LEU A 185 5.74 -4.88 -7.93
C LEU A 185 6.45 -5.75 -8.98
N ARG A 186 5.79 -6.12 -10.07
CA ARG A 186 6.39 -6.92 -11.15
C ARG A 186 7.55 -6.20 -11.85
N ASN A 187 7.54 -4.87 -11.93
CA ASN A 187 8.58 -4.08 -12.60
C ASN A 187 9.73 -3.70 -11.68
N TYR A 188 9.49 -3.55 -10.38
CA TYR A 188 10.42 -2.89 -9.46
C TYR A 188 10.86 -3.75 -8.26
N ALA A 189 10.11 -4.79 -7.91
CA ALA A 189 10.46 -5.72 -6.84
C ALA A 189 11.05 -7.03 -7.38
N LYS A 190 11.80 -7.72 -6.55
CA LYS A 190 12.39 -9.04 -6.83
C LYS A 190 11.78 -10.07 -5.87
N PRO A 191 11.70 -11.35 -6.27
CA PRO A 191 11.27 -12.40 -5.36
C PRO A 191 12.06 -12.39 -4.03
N GLY A 192 11.32 -12.37 -2.92
CA GLY A 192 11.90 -12.28 -1.58
C GLY A 192 12.08 -10.86 -1.02
N ASP A 193 11.81 -9.82 -1.82
CA ASP A 193 11.81 -8.44 -1.33
C ASP A 193 10.70 -8.23 -0.28
N ARG A 194 11.01 -7.40 0.72
CA ARG A 194 10.07 -6.95 1.76
C ARG A 194 9.50 -5.60 1.39
N ILE A 195 8.18 -5.52 1.36
CA ILE A 195 7.42 -4.33 0.90
C ILE A 195 6.87 -3.57 2.10
N LEU A 196 7.04 -2.25 2.09
CA LEU A 196 6.48 -1.31 3.07
C LEU A 196 5.42 -0.42 2.41
N ASP A 197 4.27 -0.25 3.08
CA ASP A 197 3.31 0.81 2.77
C ASP A 197 2.97 1.61 4.03
N THR A 198 3.31 2.89 4.05
CA THR A 198 3.08 3.78 5.19
C THR A 198 1.69 4.42 5.21
N HIS A 199 0.93 4.33 4.12
CA HIS A 199 -0.40 4.93 3.96
C HIS A 199 -1.35 3.93 3.28
N LEU A 200 -1.69 2.86 3.99
CA LEU A 200 -2.34 1.67 3.46
C LEU A 200 -3.72 1.94 2.82
N GLY A 201 -4.50 2.86 3.40
CA GLY A 201 -5.81 3.26 2.89
C GLY A 201 -6.75 2.09 2.64
N SER A 202 -7.02 1.79 1.37
CA SER A 202 -7.90 0.69 0.98
C SER A 202 -7.26 -0.71 1.01
N GLY A 203 -5.96 -0.82 1.25
CA GLY A 203 -5.21 -2.09 1.24
C GLY A 203 -4.95 -2.68 -0.14
N SER A 204 -5.03 -1.89 -1.22
CA SER A 204 -4.75 -2.38 -2.57
C SER A 204 -3.31 -2.86 -2.75
N SER A 205 -2.34 -2.16 -2.15
CA SER A 205 -0.93 -2.57 -2.09
C SER A 205 -0.73 -3.90 -1.38
N ARG A 206 -1.44 -4.08 -0.26
CA ARG A 206 -1.42 -5.30 0.55
C ARG A 206 -1.93 -6.52 -0.23
N ILE A 207 -3.05 -6.34 -0.94
CA ILE A 207 -3.63 -7.38 -1.81
C ILE A 207 -2.66 -7.73 -2.93
N ALA A 208 -2.06 -6.75 -3.60
CA ALA A 208 -1.10 -6.96 -4.67
C ALA A 208 0.15 -7.72 -4.18
N ALA A 209 0.69 -7.35 -3.02
CA ALA A 209 1.82 -8.05 -2.40
C ALA A 209 1.47 -9.51 -2.06
N TYR A 210 0.27 -9.76 -1.51
CA TYR A 210 -0.23 -11.10 -1.24
C TYR A 210 -0.35 -11.94 -2.50
N ASN A 211 -0.95 -11.40 -3.57
CA ASN A 211 -1.14 -12.11 -4.85
C ASN A 211 0.20 -12.52 -5.49
N LEU A 212 1.24 -11.72 -5.27
CA LEU A 212 2.57 -11.94 -5.86
C LEU A 212 3.56 -12.62 -4.89
N GLY A 213 3.14 -12.97 -3.68
CA GLY A 213 3.95 -13.69 -2.71
C GLY A 213 5.09 -12.89 -2.09
N PHE A 214 4.91 -11.57 -1.92
CA PHE A 214 5.87 -10.71 -1.23
C PHE A 214 5.59 -10.62 0.27
N ASP A 215 6.64 -10.50 1.07
CA ASP A 215 6.53 -10.04 2.45
C ASP A 215 6.05 -8.58 2.47
N PHE A 216 5.04 -8.29 3.28
CA PHE A 216 4.40 -6.98 3.31
C PHE A 216 4.13 -6.50 4.73
N VAL A 217 4.40 -5.22 4.96
CA VAL A 217 4.00 -4.51 6.17
C VAL A 217 3.35 -3.19 5.79
N GLY A 218 2.13 -2.96 6.29
CA GLY A 218 1.37 -1.74 6.02
C GLY A 218 0.93 -1.02 7.29
N TYR A 219 0.74 0.31 7.20
CA TYR A 219 0.27 1.16 8.29
C TYR A 219 -0.92 2.01 7.85
N GLU A 220 -1.94 2.08 8.72
CA GLU A 220 -3.12 2.92 8.54
C GLU A 220 -3.48 3.56 9.87
N ILE A 221 -3.53 4.88 9.90
CA ILE A 221 -3.81 5.64 11.13
C ILE A 221 -5.31 5.70 11.43
N ASP A 222 -6.15 5.77 10.41
CA ASP A 222 -7.61 5.84 10.58
C ASP A 222 -8.18 4.46 10.90
N LYS A 223 -8.83 4.33 12.06
CA LYS A 223 -9.39 3.07 12.55
C LYS A 223 -10.49 2.49 11.65
N ASP A 224 -11.27 3.36 10.99
CA ASP A 224 -12.40 2.91 10.17
C ASP A 224 -11.86 2.37 8.83
N TYR A 225 -10.90 3.08 8.21
CA TYR A 225 -10.22 2.59 7.03
C TYR A 225 -9.37 1.35 7.31
N PHE A 226 -8.72 1.30 8.46
CA PHE A 226 -8.02 0.09 8.89
C PHE A 226 -8.96 -1.12 8.97
N LYS A 227 -10.15 -0.99 9.61
CA LYS A 227 -11.14 -2.07 9.66
C LYS A 227 -11.66 -2.45 8.28
N ALA A 228 -11.94 -1.45 7.44
CA ALA A 228 -12.47 -1.69 6.09
C ALA A 228 -11.46 -2.45 5.21
N GLN A 229 -10.18 -2.08 5.25
CA GLN A 229 -9.14 -2.79 4.51
C GLN A 229 -8.90 -4.21 5.04
N GLU A 230 -8.98 -4.43 6.37
CA GLU A 230 -8.91 -5.79 6.96
C GLU A 230 -10.05 -6.68 6.45
N GLN A 231 -11.27 -6.16 6.39
CA GLN A 231 -12.42 -6.91 5.86
C GLN A 231 -12.24 -7.22 4.36
N ARG A 232 -11.79 -6.23 3.58
CA ARG A 232 -11.51 -6.39 2.15
C ARG A 232 -10.43 -7.43 1.91
N PHE A 233 -9.34 -7.39 2.67
CA PHE A 233 -8.24 -8.35 2.56
C PHE A 233 -8.69 -9.77 2.93
N LYS A 234 -9.44 -9.94 4.03
CA LYS A 234 -10.01 -11.24 4.42
C LYS A 234 -10.96 -11.82 3.37
N ALA A 235 -11.82 -10.98 2.79
CA ALA A 235 -12.72 -11.43 1.71
C ALA A 235 -11.93 -11.89 0.48
N HIS A 236 -10.89 -11.14 0.10
CA HIS A 236 -10.03 -11.49 -1.04
C HIS A 236 -9.30 -12.83 -0.82
N THR A 237 -8.68 -13.03 0.35
CA THR A 237 -7.93 -14.25 0.64
C THR A 237 -8.85 -15.47 0.80
N ALA A 238 -10.06 -15.29 1.33
CA ALA A 238 -11.05 -16.36 1.42
C ALA A 238 -11.51 -16.82 0.02
N GLN A 239 -11.72 -15.90 -0.91
CA GLN A 239 -12.09 -16.23 -2.29
C GLN A 239 -11.00 -17.06 -3.01
N ILE A 240 -9.74 -16.67 -2.87
CA ILE A 240 -8.61 -17.42 -3.47
C ILE A 240 -8.56 -18.85 -2.92
N ARG A 241 -8.72 -19.03 -1.60
CA ARG A 241 -8.72 -20.36 -0.98
C ARG A 241 -9.81 -21.28 -1.53
N LEU A 242 -10.98 -20.74 -1.85
CA LEU A 242 -12.07 -21.54 -2.45
C LEU A 242 -11.68 -22.09 -3.82
N PHE A 243 -10.98 -21.33 -4.64
CA PHE A 243 -10.51 -21.79 -5.95
C PHE A 243 -9.30 -22.74 -5.88
N GLU A 244 -8.48 -22.64 -4.84
CA GLU A 244 -7.31 -23.52 -4.65
C GLU A 244 -7.70 -24.89 -4.04
N THR A 245 -8.87 -25.03 -3.42
CA THR A 245 -9.32 -26.26 -2.76
C THR A 245 -10.20 -27.16 -3.63
N GLU A 246 -10.60 -26.75 -4.84
CA GLU A 246 -11.26 -27.66 -5.78
C GLU A 246 -10.21 -28.48 -6.52
N PRO A 247 -10.06 -29.81 -6.23
CA PRO A 247 -9.22 -30.67 -7.05
C PRO A 247 -9.88 -30.79 -8.43
N GLN A 248 -9.16 -30.42 -9.47
CA GLN A 248 -9.56 -30.73 -10.83
C GLN A 248 -9.59 -32.26 -10.96
N GLN A 249 -10.77 -32.86 -10.79
CA GLN A 249 -11.03 -34.23 -11.22
C GLN A 249 -11.09 -34.23 -12.75
N TYR A 250 -9.94 -34.30 -13.39
CA TYR A 250 -9.89 -34.76 -14.78
C TYR A 250 -10.13 -36.25 -14.73
N GLN A 251 -11.34 -36.68 -15.07
CA GLN A 251 -11.63 -38.03 -15.45
C GLN A 251 -10.88 -38.29 -16.75
N GLN A 252 -9.93 -39.21 -16.71
CA GLN A 252 -9.37 -39.86 -17.91
C GLN A 252 -10.44 -40.83 -18.42
N GLU A 253 -11.02 -40.51 -19.59
CA GLU A 253 -11.63 -41.47 -20.48
C GLU A 253 -10.64 -41.89 -21.58
#